data_bad9a6e21dc26d83d91b2822853bc468
#
_entry.id   bad9a6e21dc26d83d91b2822853bc468
#
_cell.length_a   1.000
_cell.length_b   1.000
_cell.length_c   1.000
_cell.angle_alpha   90.00
_cell.angle_beta   90.00
_cell.angle_gamma   90.00
#
_symmetry.space_group_name_H-M   'P 1'
#
loop_
_entity.id
_entity.type
_entity.pdbx_description
1 polymer ?
#
loop_
_entity_poly.entity_id
_entity_poly.type
_entity_poly.pdbx_seq_one_letter_code
_entity_poly.pdbx_strand_id
1 'polypeptide(L)'
;MIVKDFLFLNHHGIPNSTFIFESFIRRGYDCDIVDEKNIQNFMNSEIKCKYRAVFLYLHYEQYTPITNYIIDNFCKDSILIQHDDTDEEDIQVWSNRNPDLVMHRELTDATKSIRTSVVAPHHFPWIGAKIKEIKDRPYDVCFVANMTNPRRIAFVKRLQELMTGSMKHLNWYVNVEPHANTPFSWYDKNLFGQKTHNFEEVINMSKIGLHYFGNSYDSHRIWQLASAGTAILMPKMRSKSVSSIGMPFDEYEIISDDFSNLEEKILELLENDKWKDVGQAAQRAWEERHYPEKCFEYYHDLVIKFMKNKGSDIKPIYEYCEKYIPNKFGQIWK
;
A
#
# COMPACT_ATOMS: atom_id res chain seq x y z
N MET A 1 36.04 15.39 -2.85
CA MET A 1 34.57 15.35 -2.69
C MET A 1 34.15 13.90 -2.76
N ILE A 2 33.48 13.41 -1.73
CA ILE A 2 33.01 12.02 -1.65
C ILE A 2 31.73 11.90 -2.47
N VAL A 3 31.61 10.86 -3.29
CA VAL A 3 30.38 10.54 -4.05
C VAL A 3 29.78 9.29 -3.46
N LYS A 4 28.54 9.40 -2.97
CA LYS A 4 27.75 8.31 -2.45
C LYS A 4 26.67 7.88 -3.44
N ASP A 5 26.15 6.68 -3.28
CA ASP A 5 25.12 6.16 -4.19
C ASP A 5 23.78 6.84 -3.92
N PHE A 6 23.30 6.84 -2.67
CA PHE A 6 21.96 7.30 -2.34
C PHE A 6 21.91 8.19 -1.10
N LEU A 7 21.01 9.18 -1.14
CA LEU A 7 20.51 9.89 0.02
C LEU A 7 19.02 9.58 0.20
N PHE A 8 18.63 9.09 1.36
CA PHE A 8 17.24 8.84 1.72
C PHE A 8 16.75 9.90 2.69
N LEU A 9 15.78 10.71 2.27
CA LEU A 9 15.09 11.69 3.11
C LEU A 9 13.80 11.07 3.64
N ASN A 10 13.82 10.63 4.90
CA ASN A 10 12.72 9.94 5.58
C ASN A 10 12.31 10.68 6.85
N HIS A 11 11.60 11.79 6.70
CA HIS A 11 11.26 12.66 7.82
C HIS A 11 10.41 12.00 8.93
N HIS A 12 9.73 10.90 8.66
CA HIS A 12 8.82 10.29 9.64
C HIS A 12 9.26 8.94 10.20
N GLY A 13 10.39 8.40 9.73
CA GLY A 13 10.84 7.08 10.19
C GLY A 13 9.79 5.98 9.97
N ILE A 14 8.98 6.08 8.89
CA ILE A 14 7.95 5.10 8.60
C ILE A 14 8.62 3.73 8.38
N PRO A 15 8.19 2.67 9.09
CA PRO A 15 8.88 1.38 9.08
C PRO A 15 9.10 0.79 7.68
N ASN A 16 8.15 0.99 6.76
CA ASN A 16 8.24 0.43 5.41
C ASN A 16 9.29 1.11 4.54
N SER A 17 9.41 2.43 4.62
CA SER A 17 10.48 3.16 3.92
C SER A 17 11.84 2.80 4.49
N THR A 18 11.94 2.69 5.81
CA THR A 18 13.17 2.27 6.50
C THR A 18 13.63 0.90 6.01
N PHE A 19 12.72 -0.06 5.87
CA PHE A 19 13.03 -1.38 5.33
C PHE A 19 13.65 -1.30 3.92
N ILE A 20 13.07 -0.49 3.03
CA ILE A 20 13.60 -0.30 1.66
C ILE A 20 15.01 0.29 1.72
N PHE A 21 15.22 1.35 2.49
CA PHE A 21 16.52 2.04 2.58
C PHE A 21 17.59 1.13 3.17
N GLU A 22 17.31 0.43 4.27
CA GLU A 22 18.21 -0.54 4.87
C GLU A 22 18.55 -1.70 3.91
N SER A 23 17.62 -2.07 3.04
CA SER A 23 17.85 -3.12 2.06
C SER A 23 18.86 -2.71 0.98
N PHE A 24 18.88 -1.42 0.57
CA PHE A 24 19.96 -0.90 -0.29
C PHE A 24 21.32 -0.97 0.44
N ILE A 25 21.37 -0.56 1.70
CA ILE A 25 22.60 -0.62 2.51
C ILE A 25 23.10 -2.06 2.63
N ARG A 26 22.21 -3.02 2.91
CA ARG A 26 22.57 -4.46 2.99
C ARG A 26 23.10 -5.01 1.66
N ARG A 27 22.73 -4.43 0.52
CA ARG A 27 23.28 -4.78 -0.80
C ARG A 27 24.61 -4.08 -1.11
N GLY A 28 25.17 -3.32 -0.18
CA GLY A 28 26.50 -2.72 -0.28
C GLY A 28 26.52 -1.35 -0.96
N TYR A 29 25.37 -0.68 -1.13
CA TYR A 29 25.34 0.70 -1.60
C TYR A 29 25.78 1.65 -0.49
N ASP A 30 26.55 2.68 -0.86
CA ASP A 30 26.96 3.75 0.07
C ASP A 30 25.83 4.77 0.20
N CYS A 31 25.16 4.75 1.34
CA CYS A 31 23.90 5.47 1.57
C CYS A 31 23.96 6.31 2.84
N ASP A 32 23.29 7.46 2.82
CA ASP A 32 22.91 8.20 4.02
C ASP A 32 21.38 8.21 4.18
N ILE A 33 20.93 8.08 5.43
CA ILE A 33 19.52 8.23 5.80
C ILE A 33 19.41 9.49 6.65
N VAL A 34 18.56 10.42 6.23
CA VAL A 34 18.27 11.67 6.95
C VAL A 34 16.83 11.65 7.42
N ASP A 35 16.63 11.70 8.72
CA ASP A 35 15.35 11.73 9.41
C ASP A 35 15.24 12.96 10.33
N GLU A 36 14.14 13.11 11.04
CA GLU A 36 13.91 14.23 11.98
C GLU A 36 15.00 14.32 13.06
N LYS A 37 15.62 13.20 13.44
CA LYS A 37 16.60 13.15 14.55
C LYS A 37 17.98 13.63 14.13
N ASN A 38 18.35 13.43 12.87
CA ASN A 38 19.71 13.69 12.39
C ASN A 38 19.80 14.82 11.35
N ILE A 39 18.69 15.38 10.88
CA ILE A 39 18.65 16.39 9.80
C ILE A 39 19.49 17.62 10.12
N GLN A 40 19.48 18.10 11.36
CA GLN A 40 20.28 19.26 11.75
C GLN A 40 21.77 18.96 11.69
N ASN A 41 22.19 17.80 12.15
CA ASN A 41 23.59 17.34 12.08
C ASN A 41 24.02 17.17 10.63
N PHE A 42 23.14 16.63 9.78
CA PHE A 42 23.41 16.49 8.35
C PHE A 42 23.62 17.85 7.67
N MET A 43 22.72 18.82 7.92
CA MET A 43 22.84 20.17 7.33
C MET A 43 24.07 20.93 7.81
N ASN A 44 24.50 20.73 9.06
CA ASN A 44 25.67 21.36 9.66
C ASN A 44 26.98 20.62 9.40
N SER A 45 26.94 19.49 8.68
CA SER A 45 28.14 18.71 8.37
C SER A 45 29.10 19.51 7.47
N GLU A 46 30.36 19.56 7.87
CA GLU A 46 31.44 20.12 7.05
C GLU A 46 31.78 19.22 5.85
N ILE A 47 31.44 17.93 5.94
CA ILE A 47 31.69 16.93 4.90
C ILE A 47 30.57 17.01 3.88
N LYS A 48 30.82 17.68 2.75
CA LYS A 48 29.88 17.70 1.64
C LYS A 48 30.05 16.48 0.74
N CYS A 49 29.10 15.58 0.81
CA CYS A 49 28.98 14.46 -0.13
C CYS A 49 28.11 14.87 -1.35
N LYS A 50 28.43 14.29 -2.52
CA LYS A 50 27.50 14.27 -3.66
C LYS A 50 26.80 12.92 -3.68
N TYR A 51 25.55 12.92 -4.11
CA TYR A 51 24.74 11.72 -4.24
C TYR A 51 24.37 11.48 -5.70
N ARG A 52 24.38 10.21 -6.13
CA ARG A 52 23.94 9.84 -7.48
C ARG A 52 22.43 9.96 -7.60
N ALA A 53 21.70 9.56 -6.56
CA ALA A 53 20.25 9.75 -6.47
C ALA A 53 19.80 10.10 -5.05
N VAL A 54 18.68 10.81 -4.96
CA VAL A 54 18.03 11.22 -3.72
C VAL A 54 16.60 10.69 -3.72
N PHE A 55 16.23 9.99 -2.67
CA PHE A 55 14.87 9.54 -2.43
C PHE A 55 14.16 10.50 -1.50
N LEU A 56 13.01 11.00 -1.94
CA LEU A 56 12.08 11.77 -1.13
C LEU A 56 10.97 10.84 -0.66
N TYR A 57 10.89 10.62 0.63
CA TYR A 57 9.75 9.97 1.26
C TYR A 57 9.13 10.96 2.24
N LEU A 58 8.19 11.74 1.77
CA LEU A 58 7.56 12.83 2.52
C LEU A 58 6.05 12.70 2.46
N HIS A 59 5.43 12.87 3.63
CA HIS A 59 3.97 12.89 3.77
C HIS A 59 3.41 14.30 4.02
N TYR A 60 4.25 15.31 4.29
CA TYR A 60 3.75 16.59 4.78
C TYR A 60 4.46 17.79 4.18
N GLU A 61 3.69 18.76 3.72
CA GLU A 61 4.14 20.04 3.14
C GLU A 61 5.10 20.81 4.05
N GLN A 62 4.97 20.65 5.37
CA GLN A 62 5.82 21.36 6.35
C GLN A 62 7.33 21.10 6.19
N TYR A 63 7.72 19.99 5.56
CA TYR A 63 9.12 19.64 5.33
C TYR A 63 9.68 20.14 4.00
N THR A 64 8.83 20.68 3.14
CA THR A 64 9.24 21.18 1.80
C THR A 64 10.40 22.18 1.86
N PRO A 65 10.45 23.18 2.77
CA PRO A 65 11.57 24.12 2.84
C PRO A 65 12.92 23.43 3.14
N ILE A 66 12.92 22.46 4.06
CA ILE A 66 14.14 21.71 4.43
C ILE A 66 14.58 20.81 3.28
N THR A 67 13.63 20.14 2.64
CA THR A 67 13.87 19.30 1.45
C THR A 67 14.51 20.13 0.34
N ASN A 68 13.96 21.30 0.03
CA ASN A 68 14.52 22.18 -0.98
C ASN A 68 15.94 22.63 -0.63
N TYR A 69 16.18 22.99 0.64
CA TYR A 69 17.53 23.35 1.08
C TYR A 69 18.53 22.20 0.86
N ILE A 70 18.16 20.96 1.19
CA ILE A 70 19.02 19.79 1.01
C ILE A 70 19.26 19.54 -0.49
N ILE A 71 18.23 19.59 -1.31
CA ILE A 71 18.34 19.39 -2.77
C ILE A 71 19.27 20.43 -3.38
N ASP A 72 19.08 21.70 -3.06
CA ASP A 72 19.83 22.81 -3.67
C ASP A 72 21.30 22.83 -3.24
N ASN A 73 21.61 22.43 -2.01
CA ASN A 73 22.96 22.52 -1.47
C ASN A 73 23.78 21.24 -1.59
N PHE A 74 23.12 20.05 -1.57
CA PHE A 74 23.82 18.76 -1.55
C PHE A 74 23.52 17.88 -2.77
N CYS A 75 22.40 18.11 -3.47
CA CYS A 75 21.86 17.17 -4.44
C CYS A 75 21.46 17.79 -5.77
N LYS A 76 22.02 18.96 -6.10
CA LYS A 76 21.64 19.71 -7.31
C LYS A 76 21.70 18.89 -8.61
N ASP A 77 22.73 18.03 -8.73
CA ASP A 77 22.98 17.21 -9.92
C ASP A 77 22.47 15.76 -9.75
N SER A 78 21.86 15.44 -8.62
CA SER A 78 21.37 14.08 -8.32
C SER A 78 20.09 13.76 -9.06
N ILE A 79 19.84 12.49 -9.33
CA ILE A 79 18.53 11.99 -9.76
C ILE A 79 17.58 12.12 -8.57
N LEU A 80 16.43 12.73 -8.77
CA LEU A 80 15.42 12.92 -7.73
C LEU A 80 14.30 11.89 -7.91
N ILE A 81 14.12 11.04 -6.90
CA ILE A 81 13.12 9.97 -6.88
C ILE A 81 12.14 10.28 -5.76
N GLN A 82 10.87 10.46 -6.09
CA GLN A 82 9.82 10.68 -5.11
C GLN A 82 9.05 9.38 -4.87
N HIS A 83 8.91 9.03 -3.62
CA HIS A 83 8.13 7.90 -3.15
C HIS A 83 6.81 8.42 -2.59
N ASP A 84 5.78 8.40 -3.42
CA ASP A 84 4.48 8.97 -3.12
C ASP A 84 3.52 7.89 -2.59
N ASP A 85 3.42 7.85 -1.27
CA ASP A 85 2.54 6.96 -0.50
C ASP A 85 1.28 7.69 0.01
N THR A 86 0.86 8.74 -0.68
CA THR A 86 -0.36 9.46 -0.33
C THR A 86 -1.63 8.67 -0.71
N ASP A 87 -2.74 9.01 -0.06
CA ASP A 87 -4.07 8.47 -0.36
C ASP A 87 -4.77 9.22 -1.52
N GLU A 88 -4.04 10.09 -2.22
CA GLU A 88 -4.56 10.95 -3.27
C GLU A 88 -4.32 10.34 -4.66
N GLU A 89 -5.25 10.56 -5.60
CA GLU A 89 -5.07 10.14 -7.00
C GLU A 89 -4.15 11.11 -7.77
N ASP A 90 -4.06 12.36 -7.35
CA ASP A 90 -3.20 13.37 -7.95
C ASP A 90 -1.80 13.34 -7.29
N ILE A 91 -0.77 13.28 -8.12
CA ILE A 91 0.62 13.30 -7.65
C ILE A 91 0.95 14.69 -7.09
N GLN A 92 1.37 14.73 -5.84
CA GLN A 92 1.86 15.94 -5.19
C GLN A 92 3.38 16.04 -5.35
N VAL A 93 3.89 17.22 -5.67
CA VAL A 93 5.32 17.48 -5.76
C VAL A 93 5.80 18.16 -4.48
N TRP A 94 6.77 17.54 -3.80
CA TRP A 94 7.25 17.97 -2.46
C TRP A 94 8.53 18.78 -2.48
N SER A 95 8.94 19.23 -3.65
CA SER A 95 10.13 20.07 -3.81
C SER A 95 9.93 21.09 -4.93
N ASN A 96 10.74 22.15 -4.94
CA ASN A 96 10.76 23.15 -6.03
C ASN A 96 11.25 22.56 -7.37
N ARG A 97 11.94 21.43 -7.31
CA ARG A 97 12.39 20.67 -8.47
C ARG A 97 11.45 19.50 -8.69
N ASN A 98 10.95 19.34 -9.92
CA ASN A 98 10.19 18.14 -10.27
C ASN A 98 11.04 16.87 -10.12
N PRO A 99 10.51 15.81 -9.51
CA PRO A 99 11.21 14.53 -9.45
C PRO A 99 11.43 13.96 -10.85
N ASP A 100 12.51 13.23 -11.01
CA ASP A 100 12.81 12.52 -12.26
C ASP A 100 12.00 11.22 -12.36
N LEU A 101 11.76 10.57 -11.21
CA LEU A 101 10.92 9.37 -11.06
C LEU A 101 9.97 9.57 -9.89
N VAL A 102 8.69 9.27 -10.10
CA VAL A 102 7.68 9.19 -9.04
C VAL A 102 7.16 7.77 -8.94
N MET A 103 7.22 7.20 -7.76
CA MET A 103 6.55 5.94 -7.45
C MET A 103 5.27 6.29 -6.69
N HIS A 104 4.13 6.11 -7.34
CA HIS A 104 2.82 6.58 -6.84
C HIS A 104 1.89 5.42 -6.49
N ARG A 105 1.32 5.43 -5.27
CA ARG A 105 0.48 4.34 -4.75
C ARG A 105 -0.90 4.31 -5.39
N GLU A 106 -1.58 5.43 -5.44
CA GLU A 106 -2.96 5.52 -5.94
C GLU A 106 -3.03 5.78 -7.46
N LEU A 107 -2.16 5.13 -8.22
CA LEU A 107 -2.14 5.26 -9.68
C LEU A 107 -3.44 4.72 -10.29
N THR A 108 -4.25 5.62 -10.87
CA THR A 108 -5.52 5.33 -11.52
C THR A 108 -5.54 5.89 -12.95
N ASP A 109 -6.62 5.66 -13.69
CA ASP A 109 -6.82 6.29 -15.01
C ASP A 109 -6.98 7.82 -14.90
N ALA A 110 -7.32 8.33 -13.71
CA ALA A 110 -7.49 9.76 -13.46
C ALA A 110 -6.19 10.45 -13.04
N THR A 111 -5.14 9.67 -12.68
CA THR A 111 -3.85 10.24 -12.23
C THR A 111 -3.24 11.10 -13.32
N LYS A 112 -3.03 12.37 -13.01
CA LYS A 112 -2.39 13.30 -13.94
C LYS A 112 -0.88 13.12 -13.92
N SER A 113 -0.29 12.98 -15.11
CA SER A 113 1.16 12.91 -15.24
C SER A 113 1.81 14.25 -14.94
N ILE A 114 2.96 14.23 -14.27
CA ILE A 114 3.83 15.40 -14.14
C ILE A 114 4.71 15.48 -15.39
N ARG A 115 4.74 16.64 -16.04
CA ARG A 115 5.34 16.86 -17.38
C ARG A 115 6.79 16.38 -17.57
N THR A 116 7.56 16.20 -16.52
CA THR A 116 9.00 15.89 -16.58
C THR A 116 9.37 14.61 -15.82
N SER A 117 8.39 13.93 -15.25
CA SER A 117 8.62 12.76 -14.40
C SER A 117 8.17 11.49 -15.07
N VAL A 118 8.95 10.45 -14.91
CA VAL A 118 8.47 9.07 -15.13
C VAL A 118 7.64 8.68 -13.92
N VAL A 119 6.42 8.20 -14.13
CA VAL A 119 5.54 7.73 -13.06
C VAL A 119 5.50 6.21 -13.10
N ALA A 120 5.82 5.57 -11.99
CA ALA A 120 5.77 4.13 -11.83
C ALA A 120 4.83 3.75 -10.67
N PRO A 121 4.23 2.56 -10.72
CA PRO A 121 3.45 2.07 -9.61
C PRO A 121 4.28 1.93 -8.34
N HIS A 122 3.68 2.33 -7.23
CA HIS A 122 4.24 2.08 -5.91
C HIS A 122 3.88 0.68 -5.45
N HIS A 123 4.82 0.03 -4.79
CA HIS A 123 4.63 -1.28 -4.18
C HIS A 123 4.91 -1.19 -2.69
N PHE A 124 3.91 -1.38 -1.87
CA PHE A 124 4.01 -1.21 -0.44
C PHE A 124 4.47 -2.53 0.22
N PRO A 125 5.68 -2.60 0.80
CA PRO A 125 6.11 -3.80 1.49
C PRO A 125 5.28 -3.99 2.75
N TRP A 126 4.62 -5.12 2.87
CA TRP A 126 3.93 -5.50 4.08
C TRP A 126 4.59 -6.71 4.72
N ILE A 127 5.13 -6.51 5.91
CA ILE A 127 5.61 -7.60 6.76
C ILE A 127 4.36 -8.32 7.27
N GLY A 128 3.99 -9.43 6.64
CA GLY A 128 2.75 -10.14 6.90
C GLY A 128 2.48 -10.42 8.38
N ALA A 129 1.24 -10.68 8.71
CA ALA A 129 0.86 -11.18 10.02
C ALA A 129 1.67 -12.45 10.32
N LYS A 130 2.17 -12.59 11.55
CA LYS A 130 2.77 -13.85 11.98
C LYS A 130 1.68 -14.92 11.99
N ILE A 131 1.67 -15.73 10.94
CA ILE A 131 0.70 -16.81 10.80
C ILE A 131 0.96 -17.79 11.92
N LYS A 132 -0.01 -17.90 12.83
CA LYS A 132 -0.13 -19.07 13.68
C LYS A 132 -0.97 -20.07 12.89
N GLU A 133 -0.50 -21.31 12.78
CA GLU A 133 -1.33 -22.38 12.22
C GLU A 133 -2.57 -22.52 13.09
N ILE A 134 -3.66 -21.88 12.69
CA ILE A 134 -4.94 -21.98 13.37
C ILE A 134 -5.75 -23.02 12.61
N LYS A 135 -5.83 -24.22 13.18
CA LYS A 135 -6.58 -25.33 12.57
C LYS A 135 -8.06 -25.03 12.46
N ASP A 136 -8.60 -24.29 13.42
CA ASP A 136 -10.01 -23.93 13.47
C ASP A 136 -10.16 -22.40 13.43
N ARG A 137 -10.86 -21.91 12.41
CA ARG A 137 -11.21 -20.49 12.28
C ARG A 137 -12.63 -20.29 12.80
N PRO A 138 -12.80 -19.83 14.06
CA PRO A 138 -14.10 -19.72 14.70
C PRO A 138 -15.00 -18.66 14.09
N TYR A 139 -14.42 -17.64 13.45
CA TYR A 139 -15.21 -16.59 12.81
C TYR A 139 -15.45 -16.93 11.35
N ASP A 140 -16.72 -16.90 10.93
CA ASP A 140 -17.06 -17.09 9.51
C ASP A 140 -16.66 -15.86 8.69
N VAL A 141 -16.91 -14.67 9.24
CA VAL A 141 -16.63 -13.40 8.56
C VAL A 141 -16.03 -12.39 9.54
N CYS A 142 -15.01 -11.66 9.10
CA CYS A 142 -14.51 -10.50 9.84
C CYS A 142 -14.52 -9.21 9.01
N PHE A 143 -14.74 -8.09 9.70
CA PHE A 143 -14.55 -6.76 9.18
C PHE A 143 -14.02 -5.83 10.29
N VAL A 144 -12.82 -5.29 10.10
CA VAL A 144 -12.20 -4.35 11.04
C VAL A 144 -11.81 -3.09 10.29
N ALA A 145 -12.35 -1.94 10.68
CA ALA A 145 -12.11 -0.69 9.97
C ALA A 145 -12.30 0.55 10.85
N ASN A 146 -11.58 1.62 10.50
CA ASN A 146 -11.89 2.96 10.98
C ASN A 146 -12.80 3.64 9.95
N MET A 147 -13.78 4.40 10.42
CA MET A 147 -14.72 5.11 9.55
C MET A 147 -14.15 6.44 9.05
N THR A 148 -12.98 6.38 8.42
CA THR A 148 -12.29 7.55 7.87
C THR A 148 -12.99 8.12 6.62
N ASN A 149 -13.81 7.32 5.93
CA ASN A 149 -14.43 7.70 4.68
C ASN A 149 -15.95 7.44 4.69
N PRO A 150 -16.77 8.41 4.28
CA PRO A 150 -18.22 8.25 4.18
C PRO A 150 -18.69 7.07 3.32
N ARG A 151 -17.92 6.64 2.33
CA ARG A 151 -18.22 5.47 1.49
C ARG A 151 -18.42 4.20 2.31
N ARG A 152 -17.73 4.07 3.46
CA ARG A 152 -17.89 2.93 4.38
C ARG A 152 -19.22 2.90 5.09
N ILE A 153 -19.94 4.03 5.20
CA ILE A 153 -21.23 4.09 5.90
C ILE A 153 -22.23 3.15 5.25
N ALA A 154 -22.38 3.21 3.94
CA ALA A 154 -23.33 2.37 3.21
C ALA A 154 -22.96 0.88 3.36
N PHE A 155 -21.67 0.55 3.28
CA PHE A 155 -21.19 -0.81 3.46
C PHE A 155 -21.49 -1.33 4.88
N VAL A 156 -21.18 -0.56 5.92
CA VAL A 156 -21.42 -0.98 7.31
C VAL A 156 -22.90 -1.10 7.62
N LYS A 157 -23.77 -0.24 7.04
CA LYS A 157 -25.22 -0.42 7.13
C LYS A 157 -25.68 -1.75 6.52
N ARG A 158 -25.12 -2.11 5.35
CA ARG A 158 -25.41 -3.39 4.72
C ARG A 158 -24.96 -4.56 5.59
N LEU A 159 -23.79 -4.48 6.23
CA LEU A 159 -23.34 -5.49 7.20
C LEU A 159 -24.33 -5.61 8.36
N GLN A 160 -24.81 -4.50 8.92
CA GLN A 160 -25.80 -4.52 10.00
C GLN A 160 -27.08 -5.27 9.59
N GLU A 161 -27.59 -4.99 8.40
CA GLU A 161 -28.79 -5.68 7.87
C GLU A 161 -28.58 -7.19 7.80
N LEU A 162 -27.43 -7.64 7.29
CA LEU A 162 -27.09 -9.06 7.19
C LEU A 162 -26.91 -9.71 8.56
N MET A 163 -26.15 -9.08 9.46
CA MET A 163 -25.87 -9.59 10.79
C MET A 163 -27.12 -9.70 11.68
N THR A 164 -28.09 -8.81 11.51
CA THR A 164 -29.34 -8.83 12.29
C THR A 164 -30.47 -9.57 11.56
N GLY A 165 -30.31 -9.84 10.28
CA GLY A 165 -31.30 -10.47 9.39
C GLY A 165 -30.94 -11.89 8.98
N SER A 166 -30.77 -12.08 7.67
CA SER A 166 -30.61 -13.39 7.03
C SER A 166 -29.39 -14.16 7.48
N MET A 167 -28.31 -13.46 7.81
CA MET A 167 -27.02 -14.07 8.18
C MET A 167 -26.71 -13.99 9.69
N LYS A 168 -27.71 -13.78 10.54
CA LYS A 168 -27.55 -13.72 12.00
C LYS A 168 -27.00 -15.01 12.64
N HIS A 169 -27.06 -16.10 11.90
CA HIS A 169 -26.58 -17.42 12.35
C HIS A 169 -25.08 -17.63 12.18
N LEU A 170 -24.40 -16.75 11.44
CA LEU A 170 -22.96 -16.80 11.24
C LEU A 170 -22.21 -16.19 12.41
N ASN A 171 -20.98 -16.65 12.61
CA ASN A 171 -20.06 -16.10 13.60
C ASN A 171 -19.31 -14.91 13.00
N TRP A 172 -19.74 -13.71 13.34
CA TRP A 172 -19.14 -12.47 12.90
C TRP A 172 -18.14 -11.92 13.90
N TYR A 173 -17.03 -11.39 13.41
CA TYR A 173 -16.20 -10.47 14.15
C TYR A 173 -16.18 -9.11 13.44
N VAL A 174 -16.81 -8.12 14.01
CA VAL A 174 -16.87 -6.77 13.41
C VAL A 174 -16.41 -5.75 14.43
N ASN A 175 -15.36 -5.03 14.07
CA ASN A 175 -14.87 -3.88 14.83
C ASN A 175 -14.77 -2.67 13.92
N VAL A 176 -15.66 -1.72 14.09
CA VAL A 176 -15.71 -0.47 13.33
C VAL A 176 -15.54 0.68 14.29
N GLU A 177 -14.45 1.43 14.16
CA GLU A 177 -14.20 2.59 15.01
C GLU A 177 -14.78 3.86 14.37
N PRO A 178 -15.65 4.60 15.10
CA PRO A 178 -16.09 5.91 14.67
C PRO A 178 -14.90 6.85 14.45
N HIS A 179 -14.98 7.69 13.43
CA HIS A 179 -14.01 8.75 13.22
C HIS A 179 -14.66 10.11 13.49
N ALA A 180 -13.89 11.06 14.02
CA ALA A 180 -14.39 12.38 14.44
C ALA A 180 -15.17 13.12 13.33
N ASN A 181 -14.83 12.89 12.08
CA ASN A 181 -15.44 13.54 10.91
C ASN A 181 -16.67 12.79 10.38
N THR A 182 -17.07 11.68 10.99
CA THR A 182 -18.18 10.86 10.51
C THR A 182 -19.14 10.58 11.67
N PRO A 183 -20.19 11.39 11.86
CA PRO A 183 -21.15 11.19 12.94
C PRO A 183 -22.00 9.94 12.71
N PHE A 184 -22.10 9.08 13.73
CA PHE A 184 -22.83 7.83 13.72
C PHE A 184 -23.97 7.84 14.74
N SER A 185 -25.08 8.45 14.43
CA SER A 185 -26.28 8.34 15.28
C SER A 185 -26.90 6.94 15.28
N TRP A 186 -26.56 6.13 14.27
CA TRP A 186 -27.07 4.76 14.08
C TRP A 186 -26.10 3.66 14.50
N TYR A 187 -24.92 4.02 14.98
CA TYR A 187 -23.86 3.05 15.36
C TYR A 187 -24.25 2.24 16.59
N ASP A 188 -24.42 0.95 16.43
CA ASP A 188 -24.60 0.02 17.53
C ASP A 188 -23.25 -0.51 18.02
N LYS A 189 -22.79 0.00 19.15
CA LYS A 189 -21.51 -0.39 19.75
C LYS A 189 -21.48 -1.88 20.15
N ASN A 190 -22.62 -2.48 20.47
CA ASN A 190 -22.69 -3.88 20.82
C ASN A 190 -22.48 -4.78 19.60
N LEU A 191 -22.92 -4.32 18.44
CA LEU A 191 -22.77 -5.02 17.16
C LEU A 191 -21.39 -4.81 16.53
N PHE A 192 -20.85 -3.58 16.60
CA PHE A 192 -19.66 -3.19 15.86
C PHE A 192 -18.42 -2.91 16.72
N GLY A 193 -18.52 -2.95 18.02
CA GLY A 193 -17.45 -2.56 18.93
C GLY A 193 -16.65 -3.73 19.52
N GLN A 194 -16.54 -4.85 18.84
CA GLN A 194 -15.80 -6.02 19.34
C GLN A 194 -14.29 -5.71 19.39
N LYS A 195 -13.70 -5.76 20.57
CA LYS A 195 -12.28 -5.46 20.83
C LYS A 195 -11.58 -6.58 21.63
N THR A 196 -12.02 -7.82 21.48
CA THR A 196 -11.48 -8.96 22.25
C THR A 196 -10.14 -9.45 21.73
N HIS A 197 -9.79 -9.10 20.49
CA HIS A 197 -8.58 -9.53 19.82
C HIS A 197 -7.92 -8.36 19.07
N ASN A 198 -6.60 -8.43 18.88
CA ASN A 198 -5.92 -7.53 17.97
C ASN A 198 -6.22 -7.93 16.51
N PHE A 199 -5.90 -7.05 15.56
CA PHE A 199 -6.24 -7.28 14.17
C PHE A 199 -5.58 -8.53 13.56
N GLU A 200 -4.31 -8.80 13.90
CA GLU A 200 -3.61 -10.00 13.41
C GLU A 200 -4.24 -11.29 13.91
N GLU A 201 -4.69 -11.32 15.16
CA GLU A 201 -5.43 -12.45 15.70
C GLU A 201 -6.75 -12.66 14.96
N VAL A 202 -7.51 -11.59 14.76
CA VAL A 202 -8.81 -11.64 14.08
C VAL A 202 -8.69 -12.23 12.69
N ILE A 203 -7.76 -11.74 11.87
CA ILE A 203 -7.61 -12.25 10.50
C ILE A 203 -7.18 -13.72 10.46
N ASN A 204 -6.33 -14.16 11.39
CA ASN A 204 -5.94 -15.56 11.51
C ASN A 204 -7.09 -16.47 11.98
N MET A 205 -8.04 -15.92 12.75
CA MET A 205 -9.20 -16.64 13.29
C MET A 205 -10.44 -16.59 12.39
N SER A 206 -10.36 -15.94 11.23
CA SER A 206 -11.50 -15.72 10.35
C SER A 206 -11.36 -16.47 9.03
N LYS A 207 -12.46 -17.04 8.53
CA LYS A 207 -12.52 -17.72 7.24
C LYS A 207 -12.51 -16.70 6.09
N ILE A 208 -13.36 -15.67 6.21
CA ILE A 208 -13.54 -14.60 5.22
C ILE A 208 -13.22 -13.25 5.85
N GLY A 209 -12.36 -12.49 5.20
CA GLY A 209 -12.06 -11.12 5.53
C GLY A 209 -12.70 -10.15 4.53
N LEU A 210 -13.57 -9.31 5.03
CA LEU A 210 -14.16 -8.27 4.20
C LEU A 210 -13.19 -7.08 4.13
N HIS A 211 -12.98 -6.59 2.93
CA HIS A 211 -12.27 -5.33 2.71
C HIS A 211 -13.17 -4.33 2.00
N TYR A 212 -13.20 -3.11 2.48
CA TYR A 212 -13.81 -1.98 1.79
C TYR A 212 -12.93 -0.75 1.88
N PHE A 213 -12.88 0.03 0.81
CA PHE A 213 -11.99 1.17 0.64
C PHE A 213 -12.06 2.15 1.81
N GLY A 214 -10.88 2.64 2.21
CA GLY A 214 -10.71 3.75 3.14
C GLY A 214 -10.63 5.07 2.39
N ASN A 215 -9.62 5.86 2.75
CA ASN A 215 -9.28 7.05 1.99
C ASN A 215 -8.70 6.67 0.63
N SER A 216 -7.93 5.59 0.57
CA SER A 216 -7.32 5.03 -0.63
C SER A 216 -8.00 3.74 -1.08
N TYR A 217 -7.81 3.41 -2.37
CA TYR A 217 -8.20 2.12 -2.93
C TYR A 217 -7.21 1.03 -2.55
N ASP A 218 -5.91 1.34 -2.61
CA ASP A 218 -4.86 0.43 -2.18
C ASP A 218 -4.66 0.54 -0.66
N SER A 219 -4.84 -0.57 0.02
CA SER A 219 -4.74 -0.64 1.48
C SER A 219 -3.92 -1.85 1.89
N HIS A 220 -2.98 -1.63 2.80
CA HIS A 220 -2.19 -2.70 3.42
C HIS A 220 -3.04 -3.81 4.04
N ARG A 221 -4.32 -3.55 4.34
CA ARG A 221 -5.25 -4.55 4.88
C ARG A 221 -5.49 -5.73 3.96
N ILE A 222 -5.49 -5.50 2.64
CA ILE A 222 -5.61 -6.58 1.65
C ILE A 222 -4.48 -7.58 1.86
N TRP A 223 -3.26 -7.07 1.99
CA TRP A 223 -2.06 -7.88 2.15
C TRP A 223 -1.94 -8.53 3.52
N GLN A 224 -2.49 -7.88 4.55
CA GLN A 224 -2.64 -8.50 5.87
C GLN A 224 -3.56 -9.73 5.80
N LEU A 225 -4.73 -9.61 5.17
CA LEU A 225 -5.65 -10.71 4.96
C LEU A 225 -5.01 -11.82 4.12
N ALA A 226 -4.36 -11.45 3.00
CA ALA A 226 -3.67 -12.39 2.14
C ALA A 226 -2.59 -13.17 2.90
N SER A 227 -1.71 -12.47 3.65
CA SER A 227 -0.64 -13.12 4.41
C SER A 227 -1.15 -14.12 5.44
N ALA A 228 -2.34 -13.91 5.99
CA ALA A 228 -3.01 -14.82 6.91
C ALA A 228 -3.71 -16.00 6.22
N GLY A 229 -3.76 -16.06 4.91
CA GLY A 229 -4.53 -17.06 4.17
C GLY A 229 -6.04 -16.94 4.43
N THR A 230 -6.52 -15.74 4.71
CA THR A 230 -7.94 -15.42 4.88
C THR A 230 -8.54 -15.11 3.51
N ALA A 231 -9.66 -15.74 3.16
CA ALA A 231 -10.33 -15.45 1.90
C ALA A 231 -10.77 -14.00 1.85
N ILE A 232 -10.42 -13.30 0.77
CA ILE A 232 -10.70 -11.86 0.65
C ILE A 232 -11.95 -11.65 -0.18
N LEU A 233 -12.88 -10.86 0.37
CA LEU A 233 -14.08 -10.42 -0.32
C LEU A 233 -14.11 -8.89 -0.32
N MET A 234 -14.03 -8.28 -1.52
CA MET A 234 -13.81 -6.84 -1.67
C MET A 234 -14.43 -6.29 -2.95
N PRO A 235 -14.73 -5.00 -3.04
CA PRO A 235 -15.09 -4.36 -4.30
C PRO A 235 -13.96 -4.45 -5.33
N LYS A 236 -14.33 -4.32 -6.61
CA LYS A 236 -13.34 -4.25 -7.69
C LYS A 236 -12.37 -3.09 -7.46
N MET A 237 -11.08 -3.38 -7.50
CA MET A 237 -10.04 -2.36 -7.36
C MET A 237 -10.08 -1.38 -8.53
N ARG A 238 -9.91 -0.10 -8.21
CA ARG A 238 -9.81 0.99 -9.19
C ARG A 238 -8.38 1.49 -9.36
N SER A 239 -7.56 1.29 -8.32
CA SER A 239 -6.12 1.62 -8.39
C SER A 239 -5.38 0.64 -9.30
N LYS A 240 -4.41 1.16 -10.04
CA LYS A 240 -3.50 0.42 -10.92
C LYS A 240 -2.10 0.28 -10.30
N SER A 241 -1.98 0.48 -9.00
CA SER A 241 -0.73 0.28 -8.29
C SER A 241 -0.28 -1.18 -8.37
N VAL A 242 0.99 -1.42 -8.17
CA VAL A 242 1.55 -2.80 -8.13
C VAL A 242 0.86 -3.61 -7.05
N SER A 243 0.49 -2.97 -5.93
CA SER A 243 -0.24 -3.63 -4.87
C SER A 243 -1.57 -4.18 -5.33
N SER A 244 -2.37 -3.39 -6.02
CA SER A 244 -3.68 -3.81 -6.48
C SER A 244 -3.64 -4.76 -7.67
N ILE A 245 -2.57 -4.71 -8.47
CA ILE A 245 -2.40 -5.53 -9.66
C ILE A 245 -1.67 -6.84 -9.35
N GLY A 246 -0.89 -6.84 -8.28
CA GLY A 246 -0.21 -8.03 -7.79
C GLY A 246 -1.16 -9.12 -7.31
N MET A 247 -2.43 -8.77 -7.01
CA MET A 247 -3.49 -9.72 -6.71
C MET A 247 -4.22 -10.07 -8.01
N PRO A 248 -4.09 -11.24 -8.60
CA PRO A 248 -4.94 -11.68 -9.70
C PRO A 248 -6.41 -11.64 -9.29
N PHE A 249 -7.28 -11.26 -10.21
CA PHE A 249 -8.71 -11.16 -9.96
C PHE A 249 -9.37 -12.51 -9.60
N ASP A 250 -8.67 -13.61 -9.84
CA ASP A 250 -9.12 -14.97 -9.56
C ASP A 250 -8.82 -15.41 -8.10
N GLU A 251 -8.10 -14.60 -7.33
CA GLU A 251 -7.67 -14.93 -5.96
C GLU A 251 -8.47 -14.21 -4.88
N TYR A 252 -9.47 -13.42 -5.27
CA TYR A 252 -10.44 -12.82 -4.37
C TYR A 252 -11.81 -12.72 -5.02
N GLU A 253 -12.83 -12.71 -4.20
CA GLU A 253 -14.20 -12.56 -4.68
C GLU A 253 -14.62 -11.08 -4.72
N ILE A 254 -15.41 -10.72 -5.73
CA ILE A 254 -15.80 -9.33 -5.97
C ILE A 254 -17.19 -9.06 -5.41
N ILE A 255 -17.28 -8.01 -4.58
CA ILE A 255 -18.52 -7.41 -4.13
C ILE A 255 -18.98 -6.41 -5.19
N SER A 256 -20.27 -6.41 -5.55
CA SER A 256 -20.87 -5.38 -6.38
C SER A 256 -20.85 -4.01 -5.69
N ASP A 257 -20.82 -2.93 -6.47
CA ASP A 257 -20.76 -1.55 -5.94
C ASP A 257 -21.97 -1.19 -5.05
N ASP A 258 -23.12 -1.83 -5.28
CA ASP A 258 -24.36 -1.67 -4.52
C ASP A 258 -24.54 -2.71 -3.37
N PHE A 259 -23.54 -3.58 -3.17
CA PHE A 259 -23.51 -4.66 -2.18
C PHE A 259 -24.63 -5.71 -2.35
N SER A 260 -25.31 -5.75 -3.49
CA SER A 260 -26.43 -6.65 -3.70
C SER A 260 -26.02 -8.13 -3.67
N ASN A 261 -24.81 -8.46 -4.11
CA ASN A 261 -24.28 -9.81 -4.12
C ASN A 261 -23.48 -10.22 -2.86
N LEU A 262 -23.40 -9.34 -1.84
CA LEU A 262 -22.54 -9.59 -0.67
C LEU A 262 -22.95 -10.86 0.09
N GLU A 263 -24.23 -11.07 0.30
CA GLU A 263 -24.79 -12.25 0.97
C GLU A 263 -24.46 -13.54 0.19
N GLU A 264 -24.77 -13.54 -1.11
CA GLU A 264 -24.50 -14.66 -2.01
C GLU A 264 -23.01 -15.04 -1.99
N LYS A 265 -22.11 -14.05 -2.09
CA LYS A 265 -20.67 -14.29 -2.10
C LYS A 265 -20.13 -14.83 -0.78
N ILE A 266 -20.65 -14.40 0.36
CA ILE A 266 -20.29 -14.96 1.66
C ILE A 266 -20.71 -16.42 1.74
N LEU A 267 -21.96 -16.73 1.37
CA LEU A 267 -22.47 -18.11 1.39
C LEU A 267 -21.71 -19.02 0.42
N GLU A 268 -21.43 -18.55 -0.80
CA GLU A 268 -20.62 -19.27 -1.78
C GLU A 268 -19.22 -19.64 -1.24
N LEU A 269 -18.55 -18.71 -0.56
CA LEU A 269 -17.25 -18.99 0.05
C LEU A 269 -17.31 -19.98 1.21
N LEU A 270 -18.39 -19.97 1.98
CA LEU A 270 -18.57 -20.90 3.09
C LEU A 270 -18.99 -22.29 2.63
N GLU A 271 -19.65 -22.38 1.45
CA GLU A 271 -20.08 -23.64 0.87
C GLU A 271 -18.87 -24.50 0.49
N ASN A 272 -18.88 -25.75 0.93
CA ASN A 272 -17.80 -26.72 0.68
C ASN A 272 -16.38 -26.22 1.06
N ASP A 273 -16.30 -25.30 2.02
CA ASP A 273 -15.03 -24.70 2.46
C ASP A 273 -14.23 -23.99 1.35
N LYS A 274 -14.89 -23.46 0.30
CA LYS A 274 -14.24 -22.73 -0.82
C LYS A 274 -13.31 -21.61 -0.32
N TRP A 275 -13.61 -21.00 0.84
CA TRP A 275 -12.76 -19.99 1.46
C TRP A 275 -11.31 -20.47 1.68
N LYS A 276 -11.06 -21.78 1.84
CA LYS A 276 -9.71 -22.33 2.02
C LYS A 276 -8.89 -22.15 0.75
N ASP A 277 -9.47 -22.48 -0.40
CA ASP A 277 -8.78 -22.38 -1.70
C ASP A 277 -8.49 -20.92 -2.06
N VAL A 278 -9.48 -20.04 -1.88
CA VAL A 278 -9.32 -18.59 -2.12
C VAL A 278 -8.29 -17.98 -1.16
N GLY A 279 -8.34 -18.32 0.12
CA GLY A 279 -7.37 -17.84 1.12
C GLY A 279 -5.94 -18.31 0.83
N GLN A 280 -5.76 -19.59 0.44
CA GLN A 280 -4.46 -20.12 0.06
C GLN A 280 -3.93 -19.48 -1.22
N ALA A 281 -4.79 -19.21 -2.20
CA ALA A 281 -4.39 -18.51 -3.42
C ALA A 281 -3.92 -17.07 -3.11
N ALA A 282 -4.67 -16.36 -2.25
CA ALA A 282 -4.28 -15.03 -1.79
C ALA A 282 -2.93 -15.06 -1.03
N GLN A 283 -2.70 -16.07 -0.19
CA GLN A 283 -1.44 -16.22 0.54
C GLN A 283 -0.26 -16.45 -0.40
N ARG A 284 -0.40 -17.35 -1.38
CA ARG A 284 0.65 -17.57 -2.40
C ARG A 284 0.96 -16.29 -3.17
N ALA A 285 -0.06 -15.49 -3.55
CA ALA A 285 0.15 -14.21 -4.23
C ALA A 285 0.93 -13.22 -3.36
N TRP A 286 0.65 -13.17 -2.06
CA TRP A 286 1.41 -12.36 -1.13
C TRP A 286 2.87 -12.83 -1.03
N GLU A 287 3.13 -14.12 -0.87
CA GLU A 287 4.49 -14.68 -0.78
C GLU A 287 5.31 -14.42 -2.05
N GLU A 288 4.70 -14.57 -3.21
CA GLU A 288 5.37 -14.43 -4.50
C GLU A 288 5.63 -12.97 -4.89
N ARG A 289 4.81 -12.03 -4.44
CA ARG A 289 4.79 -10.67 -4.98
C ARG A 289 4.92 -9.56 -3.94
N HIS A 290 4.40 -9.75 -2.74
CA HIS A 290 4.30 -8.72 -1.69
C HIS A 290 5.12 -9.01 -0.45
N TYR A 291 5.77 -10.15 -0.39
CA TYR A 291 6.75 -10.38 0.65
C TYR A 291 7.80 -9.25 0.61
N PRO A 292 8.26 -8.72 1.77
CA PRO A 292 9.11 -7.52 1.81
C PRO A 292 10.30 -7.55 0.86
N GLU A 293 10.97 -8.71 0.73
CA GLU A 293 12.10 -8.87 -0.18
C GLU A 293 11.70 -8.76 -1.66
N LYS A 294 10.49 -9.21 -2.03
CA LYS A 294 9.97 -9.08 -3.40
C LYS A 294 9.64 -7.63 -3.73
N CYS A 295 9.04 -6.91 -2.78
CA CYS A 295 8.85 -5.47 -2.91
C CYS A 295 10.18 -4.76 -3.09
N PHE A 296 11.18 -5.12 -2.29
CA PHE A 296 12.50 -4.53 -2.41
C PHE A 296 13.16 -4.84 -3.76
N GLU A 297 13.08 -6.09 -4.25
CA GLU A 297 13.59 -6.46 -5.57
C GLU A 297 12.97 -5.56 -6.67
N TYR A 298 11.66 -5.34 -6.60
CA TYR A 298 10.96 -4.44 -7.52
C TYR A 298 11.53 -3.01 -7.46
N TYR A 299 11.64 -2.42 -6.26
CA TYR A 299 12.19 -1.07 -6.09
C TYR A 299 13.63 -0.96 -6.59
N HIS A 300 14.46 -1.87 -6.15
CA HIS A 300 15.86 -1.91 -6.54
C HIS A 300 16.02 -1.95 -8.05
N ASP A 301 15.38 -2.91 -8.70
CA ASP A 301 15.49 -3.07 -10.14
C ASP A 301 14.92 -1.89 -10.92
N LEU A 302 13.79 -1.33 -10.47
CA LEU A 302 13.20 -0.14 -11.08
C LEU A 302 14.16 1.05 -10.99
N VAL A 303 14.69 1.33 -9.80
CA VAL A 303 15.62 2.45 -9.56
C VAL A 303 16.90 2.27 -10.36
N ILE A 304 17.52 1.09 -10.33
CA ILE A 304 18.76 0.85 -11.04
C ILE A 304 18.58 0.93 -12.56
N LYS A 305 17.47 0.42 -13.09
CA LYS A 305 17.13 0.57 -14.52
C LYS A 305 16.91 2.04 -14.88
N PHE A 306 16.18 2.78 -14.03
CA PHE A 306 15.94 4.20 -14.25
C PHE A 306 17.26 4.98 -14.28
N MET A 307 18.15 4.75 -13.31
CA MET A 307 19.45 5.42 -13.25
C MET A 307 20.33 5.12 -14.46
N LYS A 308 20.31 3.88 -14.97
CA LYS A 308 21.06 3.49 -16.17
C LYS A 308 20.54 4.14 -17.44
N ASN A 309 19.23 4.42 -17.52
CA ASN A 309 18.55 4.91 -18.71
C ASN A 309 18.16 6.39 -18.64
N LYS A 310 18.58 7.12 -17.59
CA LYS A 310 18.24 8.52 -17.43
C LYS A 310 18.73 9.35 -18.63
N GLY A 311 17.81 10.05 -19.30
CA GLY A 311 18.07 10.86 -20.48
C GLY A 311 18.10 10.09 -21.81
N SER A 312 17.88 8.78 -21.78
CA SER A 312 17.71 7.92 -22.95
C SER A 312 16.29 7.29 -22.96
N ASP A 313 16.08 6.23 -23.70
CA ASP A 313 14.78 5.59 -23.84
C ASP A 313 14.20 5.10 -22.50
N ILE A 314 13.01 5.59 -22.11
CA ILE A 314 12.27 5.18 -20.91
C ILE A 314 11.46 3.88 -21.12
N LYS A 315 11.37 3.38 -22.35
CA LYS A 315 10.64 2.16 -22.71
C LYS A 315 11.03 0.95 -21.85
N PRO A 316 12.34 0.69 -21.58
CA PRO A 316 12.73 -0.44 -20.72
C PRO A 316 12.18 -0.38 -19.29
N ILE A 317 11.87 0.82 -18.80
CA ILE A 317 11.28 1.01 -17.46
C ILE A 317 9.81 0.59 -17.51
N TYR A 318 9.10 1.00 -18.54
CA TYR A 318 7.70 0.62 -18.74
C TYR A 318 7.55 -0.88 -18.99
N GLU A 319 8.39 -1.47 -19.82
CA GLU A 319 8.42 -2.91 -20.03
C GLU A 319 8.73 -3.70 -18.75
N TYR A 320 9.54 -3.13 -17.86
CA TYR A 320 9.79 -3.73 -16.56
C TYR A 320 8.57 -3.64 -15.66
N CYS A 321 7.91 -2.48 -15.58
CA CYS A 321 6.67 -2.32 -14.84
C CYS A 321 5.57 -3.25 -15.36
N GLU A 322 5.42 -3.38 -16.69
CA GLU A 322 4.45 -4.28 -17.33
C GLU A 322 4.65 -5.75 -16.98
N LYS A 323 5.88 -6.16 -16.69
CA LYS A 323 6.19 -7.53 -16.25
C LYS A 323 5.55 -7.87 -14.90
N TYR A 324 5.48 -6.88 -13.99
CA TYR A 324 4.84 -7.01 -12.69
C TYR A 324 3.34 -6.76 -12.74
N ILE A 325 2.87 -6.14 -13.83
CA ILE A 325 1.51 -5.65 -14.00
C ILE A 325 0.98 -6.20 -15.32
N PRO A 326 0.54 -7.44 -15.37
CA PRO A 326 0.10 -8.04 -16.63
C PRO A 326 -1.09 -7.27 -17.24
N ASN A 327 -0.89 -6.85 -18.47
CA ASN A 327 -1.90 -6.55 -19.50
C ASN A 327 -2.66 -5.21 -19.52
N LYS A 328 -2.35 -4.16 -18.73
CA LYS A 328 -3.18 -2.93 -18.83
C LYS A 328 -2.44 -1.58 -18.80
N PHE A 329 -1.14 -1.55 -18.62
CA PHE A 329 -0.39 -0.29 -18.51
C PHE A 329 -0.04 0.39 -19.83
N GLY A 330 0.00 -0.32 -20.94
CA GLY A 330 0.30 0.27 -22.25
C GLY A 330 -0.63 1.40 -22.70
N GLN A 331 -1.73 1.62 -21.99
CA GLN A 331 -2.68 2.71 -22.25
C GLN A 331 -2.44 3.96 -21.39
N ILE A 332 -1.74 3.84 -20.25
CA ILE A 332 -1.49 4.97 -19.34
C ILE A 332 -0.31 5.83 -19.82
N TRP A 333 0.59 5.22 -20.55
CA TRP A 333 1.86 5.80 -20.97
C TRP A 333 1.85 6.36 -22.41
N LYS A 334 0.71 6.28 -23.09
CA LYS A 334 0.49 6.91 -24.38
C LYS A 334 -0.25 8.22 -24.20
#